data_e23d661610810f4f0305d1d33cef1ce0
#
_entry.id   e23d661610810f4f0305d1d33cef1ce0
#
_cell.length_a   1.000
_cell.length_b   1.000
_cell.length_c   1.000
_cell.angle_alpha   90.00
_cell.angle_beta   90.00
_cell.angle_gamma   90.00
#
_symmetry.space_group_name_H-M   'P 1'
#
loop_
_entity.id
_entity.type
_entity.pdbx_description
1 polymer ?
#
loop_
_entity_poly.entity_id
_entity_poly.type
_entity_poly.pdbx_seq_one_letter_code
_entity_poly.pdbx_strand_id
1 'polypeptide(L)'
;MKNRQRQKDILFSLLIFCNVFVVNLFIQNLFTTQALVPMIFVFGVFLISLKTHGYCYGITSAILSVFAVNFAFTYPYYVFDFFVEESILSAVIMLVVAVSTSTLNIRIRDQGKLRSENEKERMRGNLLRAISHDLRTPLTSIYGASSTLISKYDALSKAQHIKLLGEIQ
;
A
#
# COMPACT_ATOMS: atom_id res chain seq x y z
N MET A 1 -2.77 -16.14 6.22
CA MET A 1 -3.25 -14.86 5.66
C MET A 1 -2.82 -14.65 4.19
N LYS A 2 -1.61 -14.99 3.78
CA LYS A 2 -1.06 -14.81 2.41
C LYS A 2 -1.87 -15.54 1.31
N ASN A 3 -2.39 -16.75 1.56
CA ASN A 3 -3.19 -17.51 0.58
C ASN A 3 -4.56 -16.87 0.30
N ARG A 4 -5.20 -16.31 1.32
CA ARG A 4 -6.50 -15.64 1.18
C ARG A 4 -6.41 -14.36 0.35
N GLN A 5 -5.29 -13.65 0.47
CA GLN A 5 -5.00 -12.46 -0.33
C GLN A 5 -4.75 -12.83 -1.80
N ARG A 6 -3.95 -13.88 -2.04
CA ARG A 6 -3.71 -14.40 -3.38
C ARG A 6 -4.99 -14.81 -4.10
N GLN A 7 -5.88 -15.51 -3.42
CA GLN A 7 -7.18 -15.90 -3.99
C GLN A 7 -8.03 -14.68 -4.37
N LYS A 8 -8.05 -13.65 -3.53
CA LYS A 8 -8.74 -12.39 -3.84
C LYS A 8 -8.15 -11.68 -5.05
N ASP A 9 -6.83 -11.61 -5.15
CA ASP A 9 -6.15 -10.97 -6.27
C ASP A 9 -6.41 -11.73 -7.59
N ILE A 10 -6.41 -13.08 -7.55
CA ILE A 10 -6.77 -13.92 -8.72
C ILE A 10 -8.23 -13.70 -9.12
N LEU A 11 -9.15 -13.78 -8.16
CA LEU A 11 -10.58 -13.61 -8.45
C LEU A 11 -10.87 -12.23 -9.02
N PHE A 12 -10.23 -11.19 -8.48
CA PHE A 12 -10.37 -9.82 -8.93
C PHE A 12 -9.80 -9.62 -10.34
N SER A 13 -8.61 -10.16 -10.64
CA SER A 13 -8.02 -10.08 -11.97
C SER A 13 -8.87 -10.80 -13.01
N LEU A 14 -9.42 -11.96 -12.67
CA LEU A 14 -10.29 -12.73 -13.55
C LEU A 14 -11.62 -12.00 -13.81
N LEU A 15 -12.20 -11.38 -12.77
CA LEU A 15 -13.44 -10.61 -12.89
C LEU A 15 -13.25 -9.39 -13.81
N ILE A 16 -12.17 -8.63 -13.63
CA ILE A 16 -11.88 -7.48 -14.52
C ILE A 16 -11.63 -7.96 -15.94
N PHE A 17 -10.83 -9.02 -16.12
CA PHE A 17 -10.54 -9.55 -17.44
C PHE A 17 -11.81 -9.99 -18.16
N CYS A 18 -12.72 -10.73 -17.50
CA CYS A 18 -14.01 -11.11 -18.06
C CYS A 18 -14.87 -9.87 -18.40
N ASN A 19 -14.89 -8.87 -17.52
CA ASN A 19 -15.64 -7.63 -17.77
C ASN A 19 -15.11 -6.90 -19.01
N VAL A 20 -13.79 -6.74 -19.11
CA VAL A 20 -13.13 -6.11 -20.27
C VAL A 20 -13.44 -6.90 -21.55
N PHE A 21 -13.42 -8.23 -21.49
CA PHE A 21 -13.72 -9.09 -22.63
C PHE A 21 -15.18 -8.90 -23.10
N VAL A 22 -16.14 -8.92 -22.18
CA VAL A 22 -17.58 -8.71 -22.47
C VAL A 22 -17.82 -7.30 -23.03
N VAL A 23 -17.21 -6.28 -22.45
CA VAL A 23 -17.31 -4.90 -22.93
C VAL A 23 -16.79 -4.79 -24.37
N ASN A 24 -15.67 -5.43 -24.68
CA ASN A 24 -15.13 -5.44 -26.06
C ASN A 24 -16.06 -6.14 -27.03
N LEU A 25 -16.66 -7.30 -26.67
CA LEU A 25 -17.66 -7.94 -27.51
C LEU A 25 -18.87 -7.03 -27.77
N PHE A 26 -19.32 -6.31 -26.76
CA PHE A 26 -20.44 -5.38 -26.91
C PHE A 26 -20.09 -4.21 -27.82
N ILE A 27 -18.88 -3.64 -27.67
CA ILE A 27 -18.41 -2.51 -28.50
C ILE A 27 -18.20 -2.95 -29.93
N GLN A 28 -17.64 -4.14 -30.17
CA GLN A 28 -17.47 -4.67 -31.52
C GLN A 28 -18.82 -4.88 -32.25
N ASN A 29 -19.87 -5.19 -31.51
CA ASN A 29 -21.21 -5.34 -32.06
C ASN A 29 -21.89 -4.00 -32.37
N LEU A 30 -21.51 -2.93 -31.66
CA LEU A 30 -22.04 -1.57 -31.86
C LEU A 30 -21.23 -0.74 -32.86
N PHE A 31 -19.92 -0.90 -32.87
CA PHE A 31 -18.98 -0.14 -33.69
C PHE A 31 -18.16 -1.10 -34.52
N THR A 32 -18.10 -0.84 -35.82
CA THR A 32 -17.27 -1.62 -36.76
C THR A 32 -15.75 -1.35 -36.63
N THR A 33 -15.34 -0.54 -35.64
CA THR A 33 -13.96 -0.07 -35.46
C THR A 33 -13.17 -1.02 -34.56
N GLN A 34 -12.14 -1.66 -35.11
CA GLN A 34 -11.26 -2.57 -34.34
C GLN A 34 -10.24 -1.84 -33.45
N ALA A 35 -9.95 -0.58 -33.73
CA ALA A 35 -8.92 0.21 -33.02
C ALA A 35 -9.18 0.40 -31.51
N LEU A 36 -10.44 0.35 -31.07
CA LEU A 36 -10.78 0.52 -29.64
C LEU A 36 -10.49 -0.72 -28.79
N VAL A 37 -10.45 -1.89 -29.38
CA VAL A 37 -10.27 -3.17 -28.67
C VAL A 37 -8.97 -3.21 -27.87
N PRO A 38 -7.79 -2.97 -28.47
CA PRO A 38 -6.53 -2.96 -27.72
C PRO A 38 -6.53 -1.91 -26.59
N MET A 39 -7.11 -0.73 -26.82
CA MET A 39 -7.15 0.35 -25.81
C MET A 39 -7.91 -0.08 -24.55
N ILE A 40 -9.04 -0.76 -24.71
CA ILE A 40 -9.85 -1.24 -23.58
C ILE A 40 -9.12 -2.33 -22.82
N PHE A 41 -8.41 -3.24 -23.52
CA PHE A 41 -7.55 -4.25 -22.87
C PHE A 41 -6.38 -3.62 -22.12
N VAL A 42 -5.71 -2.60 -22.68
CA VAL A 42 -4.66 -1.83 -21.99
C VAL A 42 -5.21 -1.23 -20.69
N PHE A 43 -6.39 -0.64 -20.74
CA PHE A 43 -7.04 -0.07 -19.55
C PHE A 43 -7.37 -1.17 -18.51
N GLY A 44 -7.85 -2.33 -18.95
CA GLY A 44 -8.08 -3.49 -18.08
C GLY A 44 -6.82 -3.97 -17.37
N VAL A 45 -5.71 -4.13 -18.12
CA VAL A 45 -4.40 -4.49 -17.58
C VAL A 45 -3.91 -3.45 -16.57
N PHE A 46 -4.11 -2.17 -16.86
CA PHE A 46 -3.80 -1.08 -15.94
C PHE A 46 -4.57 -1.21 -14.61
N LEU A 47 -5.89 -1.44 -14.66
CA LEU A 47 -6.73 -1.61 -13.47
C LEU A 47 -6.32 -2.84 -12.64
N ILE A 48 -6.01 -3.96 -13.30
CA ILE A 48 -5.51 -5.18 -12.64
C ILE A 48 -4.19 -4.87 -11.94
N SER A 49 -3.23 -4.25 -12.63
CA SER A 49 -1.92 -3.90 -12.08
C SER A 49 -2.00 -2.93 -10.90
N LEU A 50 -2.97 -2.00 -10.91
CA LEU A 50 -3.21 -1.06 -9.81
C LEU A 50 -3.70 -1.76 -8.53
N LYS A 51 -4.61 -2.71 -8.67
CA LYS A 51 -5.31 -3.30 -7.53
C LYS A 51 -4.62 -4.53 -6.94
N THR A 52 -3.91 -5.31 -7.77
CA THR A 52 -3.26 -6.56 -7.37
C THR A 52 -1.89 -6.35 -6.73
N HIS A 53 -1.46 -7.35 -5.95
CA HIS A 53 -0.20 -7.30 -5.20
C HIS A 53 0.90 -8.07 -5.93
N GLY A 54 1.74 -7.38 -6.71
CA GLY A 54 2.93 -7.94 -7.34
C GLY A 54 2.94 -7.86 -8.87
N TYR A 55 4.12 -8.05 -9.46
CA TYR A 55 4.33 -7.98 -10.90
C TYR A 55 3.61 -9.10 -11.68
N CYS A 56 3.49 -10.29 -11.07
CA CYS A 56 2.98 -11.46 -11.77
C CYS A 56 1.57 -11.25 -12.34
N TYR A 57 0.67 -10.63 -11.59
CA TYR A 57 -0.72 -10.43 -12.03
C TYR A 57 -0.83 -9.47 -13.21
N GLY A 58 -0.05 -8.38 -13.19
CA GLY A 58 0.00 -7.42 -14.29
C GLY A 58 0.56 -8.03 -15.56
N ILE A 59 1.68 -8.78 -15.47
CA ILE A 59 2.31 -9.42 -16.60
C ILE A 59 1.44 -10.54 -17.17
N THR A 60 0.88 -11.41 -16.32
CA THR A 60 -0.01 -12.49 -16.78
C THR A 60 -1.27 -11.95 -17.44
N SER A 61 -1.87 -10.88 -16.89
CA SER A 61 -3.04 -10.24 -17.51
C SER A 61 -2.69 -9.59 -18.86
N ALA A 62 -1.50 -8.98 -19.00
CA ALA A 62 -1.06 -8.42 -20.25
C ALA A 62 -0.87 -9.50 -21.31
N ILE A 63 -0.22 -10.61 -20.97
CA ILE A 63 -0.04 -11.75 -21.89
C ILE A 63 -1.39 -12.30 -22.32
N LEU A 64 -2.30 -12.56 -21.37
CA LEU A 64 -3.64 -13.06 -21.68
C LEU A 64 -4.43 -12.09 -22.56
N SER A 65 -4.28 -10.77 -22.34
CA SER A 65 -4.93 -9.73 -23.15
C SER A 65 -4.41 -9.72 -24.59
N VAL A 66 -3.10 -9.87 -24.78
CA VAL A 66 -2.51 -10.00 -26.12
C VAL A 66 -3.08 -11.20 -26.86
N PHE A 67 -3.15 -12.37 -26.21
CA PHE A 67 -3.76 -13.56 -26.81
C PHE A 67 -5.25 -13.35 -27.11
N ALA A 68 -6.00 -12.73 -26.20
CA ALA A 68 -7.43 -12.47 -26.40
C ALA A 68 -7.65 -11.51 -27.58
N VAL A 69 -6.88 -10.43 -27.68
CA VAL A 69 -6.99 -9.47 -28.80
C VAL A 69 -6.65 -10.15 -30.11
N ASN A 70 -5.54 -10.87 -30.19
CA ASN A 70 -5.11 -11.52 -31.43
C ASN A 70 -6.10 -12.61 -31.88
N PHE A 71 -6.58 -13.44 -30.96
CA PHE A 71 -7.45 -14.58 -31.30
C PHE A 71 -8.90 -14.18 -31.57
N ALA A 72 -9.48 -13.33 -30.73
CA ALA A 72 -10.91 -13.07 -30.76
C ALA A 72 -11.30 -11.81 -31.53
N PHE A 73 -10.40 -10.84 -31.65
CA PHE A 73 -10.73 -9.50 -32.12
C PHE A 73 -9.95 -9.03 -33.35
N THR A 74 -8.91 -9.76 -33.79
CA THR A 74 -8.12 -9.42 -34.99
C THR A 74 -8.54 -10.30 -36.16
N TYR A 75 -8.71 -9.70 -37.34
CA TYR A 75 -9.00 -10.45 -38.57
C TYR A 75 -7.71 -11.10 -39.11
N PRO A 76 -7.73 -12.38 -39.60
CA PRO A 76 -8.86 -13.31 -39.58
C PRO A 76 -9.18 -13.87 -38.18
N TYR A 77 -10.45 -13.79 -37.78
CA TYR A 77 -10.90 -14.23 -36.45
C TYR A 77 -10.60 -15.71 -36.21
N TYR A 78 -10.28 -16.06 -34.94
CA TYR A 78 -9.99 -17.41 -34.47
C TYR A 78 -8.73 -18.05 -35.10
N VAL A 79 -7.85 -17.24 -35.70
CA VAL A 79 -6.53 -17.65 -36.17
C VAL A 79 -5.48 -16.81 -35.42
N PHE A 80 -4.41 -17.49 -34.98
CA PHE A 80 -3.28 -16.76 -34.37
C PHE A 80 -2.38 -16.25 -35.50
N ASP A 81 -2.50 -14.97 -35.80
CA ASP A 81 -1.58 -14.30 -36.71
C ASP A 81 -0.81 -13.20 -35.99
N PHE A 82 0.41 -13.51 -35.57
CA PHE A 82 1.27 -12.56 -34.88
C PHE A 82 2.09 -11.67 -35.84
N PHE A 83 2.00 -11.90 -37.14
CA PHE A 83 2.73 -11.10 -38.14
C PHE A 83 2.01 -9.80 -38.51
N VAL A 84 0.80 -9.56 -37.98
CA VAL A 84 0.12 -8.29 -38.16
C VAL A 84 0.84 -7.24 -37.31
N GLU A 85 1.37 -6.20 -37.96
CA GLU A 85 2.17 -5.13 -37.32
C GLU A 85 1.42 -4.47 -36.12
N GLU A 86 0.11 -4.28 -36.25
CA GLU A 86 -0.75 -3.73 -35.19
C GLU A 86 -0.81 -4.62 -33.95
N SER A 87 -0.77 -5.93 -34.11
CA SER A 87 -0.80 -6.90 -33.01
C SER A 87 0.50 -6.87 -32.19
N ILE A 88 1.64 -6.77 -32.87
CA ILE A 88 2.96 -6.67 -32.23
C ILE A 88 3.05 -5.35 -31.44
N LEU A 89 2.65 -4.25 -32.05
CA LEU A 89 2.69 -2.94 -31.41
C LEU A 89 1.79 -2.90 -30.16
N SER A 90 0.56 -3.41 -30.25
CA SER A 90 -0.35 -3.49 -29.11
C SER A 90 0.19 -4.36 -27.98
N ALA A 91 0.83 -5.49 -28.31
CA ALA A 91 1.47 -6.36 -27.34
C ALA A 91 2.60 -5.66 -26.57
N VAL A 92 3.47 -4.95 -27.29
CA VAL A 92 4.56 -4.18 -26.67
C VAL A 92 4.02 -3.10 -25.76
N ILE A 93 3.02 -2.34 -26.21
CA ILE A 93 2.39 -1.29 -25.41
C ILE A 93 1.76 -1.88 -24.15
N MET A 94 1.01 -2.98 -24.24
CA MET A 94 0.40 -3.66 -23.08
C MET A 94 1.45 -4.11 -22.06
N LEU A 95 2.56 -4.68 -22.52
CA LEU A 95 3.65 -5.10 -21.64
C LEU A 95 4.32 -3.92 -20.95
N VAL A 96 4.62 -2.86 -21.69
CA VAL A 96 5.22 -1.63 -21.13
C VAL A 96 4.30 -1.01 -20.08
N VAL A 97 3.01 -0.90 -20.36
CA VAL A 97 2.01 -0.37 -19.40
C VAL A 97 1.91 -1.26 -18.18
N ALA A 98 1.86 -2.60 -18.34
CA ALA A 98 1.78 -3.54 -17.24
C ALA A 98 2.99 -3.45 -16.31
N VAL A 99 4.21 -3.44 -16.87
CA VAL A 99 5.46 -3.38 -16.11
C VAL A 99 5.58 -2.01 -15.41
N SER A 100 5.34 -0.93 -16.13
CA SER A 100 5.44 0.44 -15.58
C SER A 100 4.46 0.65 -14.43
N THR A 101 3.20 0.26 -14.61
CA THR A 101 2.15 0.41 -13.59
C THR A 101 2.43 -0.47 -12.37
N SER A 102 2.85 -1.73 -12.58
CA SER A 102 3.20 -2.64 -11.49
C SER A 102 4.38 -2.13 -10.69
N THR A 103 5.41 -1.60 -11.36
CA THR A 103 6.58 -1.00 -10.71
C THR A 103 6.20 0.21 -9.87
N LEU A 104 5.41 1.11 -10.44
CA LEU A 104 4.95 2.31 -9.74
C LEU A 104 4.10 1.97 -8.51
N ASN A 105 3.20 1.02 -8.65
CA ASN A 105 2.33 0.58 -7.55
C ASN A 105 3.12 -0.04 -6.39
N ILE A 106 4.15 -0.85 -6.68
CA ILE A 106 5.02 -1.42 -5.65
C ILE A 106 5.78 -0.31 -4.93
N ARG A 107 6.37 0.65 -5.67
CA ARG A 107 7.08 1.79 -5.07
C ARG A 107 6.19 2.61 -4.14
N ILE A 108 4.96 2.93 -4.56
CA ILE A 108 4.00 3.68 -3.74
C ILE A 108 3.66 2.93 -2.46
N ARG A 109 3.46 1.62 -2.54
CA ARG A 109 3.17 0.79 -1.35
C ARG A 109 4.33 0.69 -0.39
N ASP A 110 5.55 0.54 -0.89
CA ASP A 110 6.74 0.46 -0.05
C ASP A 110 7.01 1.81 0.64
N GLN A 111 6.84 2.93 -0.08
CA GLN A 111 6.89 4.25 0.53
C GLN A 111 5.82 4.45 1.62
N GLY A 112 4.61 3.95 1.39
CA GLY A 112 3.53 3.98 2.39
C GLY A 112 3.87 3.20 3.66
N LYS A 113 4.50 2.03 3.53
CA LYS A 113 4.95 1.23 4.68
C LYS A 113 6.03 1.95 5.47
N LEU A 114 7.08 2.42 4.79
CA LEU A 114 8.17 3.17 5.42
C LEU A 114 7.67 4.41 6.16
N ARG A 115 6.71 5.12 5.57
CA ARG A 115 6.09 6.28 6.20
C ARG A 115 5.36 5.93 7.48
N SER A 116 4.56 4.85 7.44
CA SER A 116 3.84 4.34 8.62
C SER A 116 4.78 3.87 9.73
N GLU A 117 5.90 3.22 9.40
CA GLU A 117 6.91 2.80 10.36
C GLU A 117 7.61 4.00 11.01
N ASN A 118 8.02 4.98 10.20
CA ASN A 118 8.62 6.22 10.70
C ASN A 118 7.66 7.02 11.60
N GLU A 119 6.37 7.08 11.28
CA GLU A 119 5.36 7.72 12.12
C GLU A 119 5.20 7.03 13.47
N LYS A 120 5.22 5.69 13.49
CA LYS A 120 5.19 4.91 14.74
C LYS A 120 6.43 5.15 15.60
N GLU A 121 7.61 5.20 15.01
CA GLU A 121 8.86 5.49 15.74
C GLU A 121 8.85 6.91 16.30
N ARG A 122 8.42 7.89 15.52
CA ARG A 122 8.25 9.27 15.99
C ARG A 122 7.27 9.37 17.14
N MET A 123 6.14 8.69 17.04
CA MET A 123 5.14 8.67 18.12
C MET A 123 5.71 8.04 19.39
N ARG A 124 6.43 6.92 19.28
CA ARG A 124 7.13 6.30 20.42
C ARG A 124 8.15 7.24 21.06
N GLY A 125 8.97 7.90 20.25
CA GLY A 125 9.94 8.87 20.74
C GLY A 125 9.31 10.05 21.45
N ASN A 126 8.23 10.61 20.92
CA ASN A 126 7.49 11.68 21.54
C ASN A 126 6.81 11.26 22.85
N LEU A 127 6.23 10.06 22.88
CA LEU A 127 5.62 9.50 24.09
C LEU A 127 6.64 9.30 25.21
N LEU A 128 7.80 8.70 24.88
CA LEU A 128 8.90 8.50 25.85
C LEU A 128 9.42 9.84 26.40
N ARG A 129 9.52 10.85 25.54
CA ARG A 129 9.96 12.19 25.96
C ARG A 129 8.93 12.86 26.88
N ALA A 130 7.63 12.76 26.55
CA ALA A 130 6.56 13.28 27.39
C ALA A 130 6.54 12.59 28.76
N ILE A 131 6.57 11.25 28.78
CA ILE A 131 6.60 10.48 30.03
C ILE A 131 7.84 10.83 30.86
N SER A 132 9.02 10.92 30.21
CA SER A 132 10.25 11.28 30.92
C SER A 132 10.17 12.68 31.55
N HIS A 133 9.57 13.64 30.86
CA HIS A 133 9.33 14.98 31.39
C HIS A 133 8.35 14.94 32.57
N ASP A 134 7.23 14.26 32.43
CA ASP A 134 6.18 14.20 33.44
C ASP A 134 6.60 13.41 34.69
N LEU A 135 7.50 12.44 34.54
CA LEU A 135 8.11 11.71 35.67
C LEU A 135 9.22 12.51 36.35
N ARG A 136 9.97 13.34 35.62
CA ARG A 136 11.07 14.11 36.20
C ARG A 136 10.61 15.07 37.30
N THR A 137 9.48 15.74 37.10
CA THR A 137 8.93 16.71 38.04
C THR A 137 8.62 16.09 39.40
N PRO A 138 7.78 15.03 39.54
CA PRO A 138 7.50 14.42 40.82
C PRO A 138 8.76 13.75 41.42
N LEU A 139 9.64 13.13 40.62
CA LEU A 139 10.86 12.54 41.14
C LEU A 139 11.80 13.59 41.74
N THR A 140 11.89 14.76 41.11
CA THR A 140 12.70 15.88 41.64
C THR A 140 12.11 16.42 42.97
N SER A 141 10.81 16.51 43.07
CA SER A 141 10.14 16.92 44.34
C SER A 141 10.36 15.90 45.47
N ILE A 142 10.16 14.60 45.16
CA ILE A 142 10.40 13.52 46.13
C ILE A 142 11.85 13.50 46.58
N TYR A 143 12.80 13.59 45.63
CA TYR A 143 14.23 13.61 45.92
C TYR A 143 14.59 14.86 46.79
N GLY A 144 14.09 16.03 46.40
CA GLY A 144 14.33 17.27 47.17
C GLY A 144 13.77 17.23 48.58
N ALA A 145 12.53 16.76 48.76
CA ALA A 145 11.92 16.59 50.06
C ALA A 145 12.67 15.57 50.91
N SER A 146 13.02 14.41 50.37
CA SER A 146 13.77 13.35 51.05
C SER A 146 15.18 13.82 51.45
N SER A 147 15.90 14.47 50.52
CA SER A 147 17.23 15.02 50.80
C SER A 147 17.24 16.08 51.87
N THR A 148 16.20 16.94 51.90
CA THR A 148 16.03 17.98 52.93
C THR A 148 15.71 17.34 54.30
N LEU A 149 14.87 16.34 54.36
CA LEU A 149 14.57 15.58 55.57
C LEU A 149 15.82 14.91 56.14
N ILE A 150 16.66 14.36 55.33
CA ILE A 150 17.90 13.65 55.77
C ILE A 150 18.94 14.68 56.25
N SER A 151 19.20 15.76 55.47
CA SER A 151 20.30 16.66 55.70
C SER A 151 20.03 17.67 56.81
N LYS A 152 18.79 17.99 57.09
CA LYS A 152 18.38 19.02 58.09
C LYS A 152 17.44 18.49 59.17
N TYR A 153 17.47 17.21 59.47
CA TYR A 153 16.54 16.53 60.36
C TYR A 153 16.36 17.25 61.69
N ASP A 154 17.50 17.60 62.35
CA ASP A 154 17.46 18.27 63.67
C ASP A 154 17.11 19.77 63.63
N ALA A 155 17.19 20.38 62.42
CA ALA A 155 16.90 21.82 62.27
C ALA A 155 15.46 22.11 61.82
N LEU A 156 14.69 21.09 61.46
CA LEU A 156 13.33 21.24 60.98
C LEU A 156 12.30 21.19 62.11
N SER A 157 11.31 22.06 62.07
CA SER A 157 10.17 21.99 62.99
C SER A 157 9.26 20.81 62.63
N LYS A 158 8.47 20.33 63.62
CA LYS A 158 7.51 19.24 63.41
C LYS A 158 6.50 19.51 62.28
N ALA A 159 6.08 20.76 62.10
CA ALA A 159 5.21 21.17 61.00
C ALA A 159 5.89 21.06 59.61
N GLN A 160 7.18 21.39 59.54
CA GLN A 160 7.97 21.25 58.31
C GLN A 160 8.26 19.78 57.93
N HIS A 161 8.46 18.92 58.93
CA HIS A 161 8.56 17.46 58.71
C HIS A 161 7.30 16.89 58.06
N ILE A 162 6.12 17.24 58.65
CA ILE A 162 4.82 16.76 58.13
C ILE A 162 4.56 17.27 56.70
N LYS A 163 4.92 18.52 56.40
CA LYS A 163 4.76 19.10 55.08
C LYS A 163 5.62 18.37 54.05
N LEU A 164 6.91 18.16 54.32
CA LEU A 164 7.84 17.47 53.40
C LEU A 164 7.45 15.99 53.21
N LEU A 165 6.97 15.31 54.24
CA LEU A 165 6.43 13.93 54.11
C LEU A 165 5.17 13.90 53.24
N GLY A 166 4.31 14.92 53.31
CA GLY A 166 3.15 15.05 52.45
C GLY A 166 3.46 15.34 50.98
N GLU A 167 4.65 15.91 50.69
CA GLU A 167 5.12 16.12 49.32
C GLU A 167 5.67 14.82 48.68
N ILE A 168 6.01 13.82 49.50
CA ILE A 168 6.53 12.50 49.06
C ILE A 168 5.38 11.51 48.81
N GLN A 169 4.22 11.71 49.45
CA GLN A 169 3.04 10.85 49.33
C GLN A 169 2.24 11.15 48.04
#